data_af0e8a00db67d9db646cb3fcb9f94d20
#
_entry.id   af0e8a00db67d9db646cb3fcb9f94d20
#
_cell.length_a   1.000
_cell.length_b   1.000
_cell.length_c   1.000
_cell.angle_alpha   90.00
_cell.angle_beta   90.00
_cell.angle_gamma   90.00
#
_symmetry.space_group_name_H-M   'P 1'
#
loop_
_entity.id
_entity.type
_entity.pdbx_description
1 polymer ?
#
loop_
_entity_poly.entity_id
_entity_poly.type
_entity_poly.pdbx_seq_one_letter_code
_entity_poly.pdbx_strand_id
1 'polypeptide(L)' 'MNKNIFQNNNGLDHFIISEQGKKALLREMNKGGYAIAWGLDWDNNCWQGGSYYGADEFETAVKTFLEKE' A
#
# COMPACT_ATOMS: atom_id res chain seq x y z
N MET A 1 -10.18 -13.83 -9.50
CA MET A 1 -9.20 -13.39 -8.50
C MET A 1 -9.18 -11.89 -8.41
N ASN A 2 -9.20 -11.38 -7.21
CA ASN A 2 -9.25 -9.93 -6.99
C ASN A 2 -7.84 -9.38 -6.81
N LYS A 3 -7.34 -8.70 -7.83
CA LYS A 3 -5.99 -8.13 -7.77
C LYS A 3 -5.94 -6.78 -7.07
N ASN A 4 -7.07 -6.30 -6.58
CA ASN A 4 -7.10 -5.04 -5.86
C ASN A 4 -6.82 -5.21 -4.37
N ILE A 5 -6.74 -6.44 -3.91
CA ILE A 5 -6.48 -6.75 -2.50
C ILE A 5 -5.15 -7.45 -2.39
N PHE A 6 -4.29 -6.93 -1.53
CA PHE A 6 -2.99 -7.53 -1.24
C PHE A 6 -2.95 -7.90 0.24
N GLN A 7 -2.80 -9.18 0.53
CA GLN A 7 -2.68 -9.64 1.90
C GLN A 7 -1.19 -9.84 2.21
N ASN A 8 -0.73 -9.18 3.27
CA ASN A 8 0.67 -9.33 3.64
C ASN A 8 0.88 -10.66 4.38
N ASN A 9 2.14 -10.98 4.71
CA ASN A 9 2.44 -12.27 5.32
C ASN A 9 2.02 -12.36 6.78
N ASN A 10 1.50 -11.28 7.35
CA ASN A 10 0.88 -11.28 8.67
C ASN A 10 -0.64 -11.45 8.59
N GLY A 11 -1.16 -11.64 7.39
CA GLY A 11 -2.58 -11.86 7.20
C GLY A 11 -3.41 -10.59 7.14
N LEU A 12 -2.80 -9.43 7.00
CA LEU A 12 -3.52 -8.16 6.93
C LEU A 12 -3.82 -7.81 5.48
N ASP A 13 -5.07 -7.49 5.22
CA ASP A 13 -5.52 -7.14 3.88
C ASP A 13 -5.31 -5.66 3.61
N HIS A 14 -4.88 -5.36 2.38
CA HIS A 14 -4.67 -3.99 1.93
C HIS A 14 -5.35 -3.81 0.60
N PHE A 15 -6.14 -2.74 0.46
CA PHE A 15 -6.74 -2.39 -0.81
C PHE A 15 -5.74 -1.58 -1.63
N ILE A 16 -5.51 -1.99 -2.88
CA ILE A 16 -4.60 -1.26 -3.76
C ILE A 16 -5.37 -0.13 -4.40
N ILE A 17 -5.05 1.09 -3.99
CA ILE A 17 -5.69 2.29 -4.54
C ILE A 17 -5.10 2.62 -5.89
N SER A 18 -3.77 2.54 -6.00
CA SER A 18 -3.08 2.88 -7.24
C SER A 18 -1.70 2.22 -7.26
N GLU A 19 -1.24 1.89 -8.45
CA GLU A 19 0.11 1.35 -8.64
C GLU A 19 0.81 2.14 -9.73
N GLN A 20 2.09 2.45 -9.50
CA GLN A 20 2.92 3.08 -10.51
C GLN A 20 4.31 2.44 -10.45
N GLY A 21 4.66 1.70 -11.49
CA GLY A 21 5.94 1.01 -11.50
C GLY A 21 6.05 0.03 -10.36
N LYS A 22 7.02 0.22 -9.49
CA LYS A 22 7.25 -0.69 -8.37
C LYS A 22 6.64 -0.19 -7.07
N LYS A 23 5.90 0.92 -7.10
CA LYS A 23 5.29 1.43 -5.89
C LYS A 23 3.77 1.30 -5.98
N ALA A 24 3.14 1.17 -4.84
CA ALA A 24 1.70 1.05 -4.74
C ALA A 24 1.21 1.85 -3.55
N LEU A 25 0.07 2.51 -3.73
CA LEU A 25 -0.62 3.19 -2.63
C LEU A 25 -1.69 2.26 -2.11
N LEU A 26 -1.60 1.90 -0.85
CA LEU A 26 -2.45 0.90 -0.24
C LEU A 26 -3.26 1.49 0.89
N ARG A 27 -4.45 0.93 1.11
CA ARG A 27 -5.24 1.22 2.30
C ARG A 27 -5.26 -0.02 3.17
N GLU A 28 -4.84 0.10 4.40
CA GLU A 28 -4.87 -0.99 5.36
C GLU A 28 -6.32 -1.16 5.81
N MET A 29 -6.88 -2.33 5.56
CA MET A 29 -8.33 -2.51 5.67
C MET A 29 -8.79 -2.74 7.10
N ASN A 30 -7.91 -3.15 8.00
CA ASN A 30 -8.30 -3.34 9.39
C ASN A 30 -8.44 -2.04 10.14
N LYS A 31 -7.45 -1.17 10.02
CA LYS A 31 -7.39 0.06 10.81
C LYS A 31 -7.65 1.31 9.99
N GLY A 32 -7.72 1.17 8.67
CA GLY A 32 -8.02 2.29 7.79
C GLY A 32 -6.86 3.20 7.48
N GLY A 33 -5.65 2.85 7.89
CA GLY A 33 -4.48 3.63 7.55
C GLY A 33 -4.06 3.44 6.11
N TYR A 34 -3.01 4.17 5.72
CA TYR A 34 -2.50 4.12 4.35
C TYR A 34 -1.03 3.76 4.35
N ALA A 35 -0.58 3.17 3.25
CA ALA A 35 0.82 2.81 3.09
C ALA A 35 1.23 3.02 1.65
N ILE A 36 2.48 3.47 1.48
CA ILE A 36 3.11 3.46 0.16
C ILE A 36 4.13 2.34 0.19
N ALA A 37 3.89 1.30 -0.60
CA ALA A 37 4.73 0.11 -0.62
C ALA A 37 5.64 0.13 -1.84
N TRP A 38 6.90 -0.20 -1.63
CA TRP A 38 7.90 -0.30 -2.68
C TRP A 38 8.32 -1.75 -2.86
N GLY A 39 8.35 -2.19 -4.11
CA GLY A 39 8.77 -3.55 -4.39
C GLY A 39 7.76 -4.58 -3.92
N LEU A 40 6.50 -4.36 -4.26
CA LEU A 40 5.42 -5.27 -3.88
C LEU A 40 5.68 -6.66 -4.44
N ASP A 41 5.69 -7.65 -3.57
CA ASP A 41 6.00 -9.03 -3.94
C ASP A 41 4.78 -9.91 -3.64
N TRP A 42 4.03 -10.22 -4.69
CA TRP A 42 2.82 -11.02 -4.56
C TRP A 42 3.12 -12.48 -4.15
N ASP A 43 4.27 -12.99 -4.57
CA ASP A 43 4.61 -14.38 -4.28
C ASP A 43 4.92 -14.60 -2.81
N ASN A 44 5.56 -13.62 -2.19
CA ASN A 44 5.95 -13.73 -0.79
C ASN A 44 5.08 -12.88 0.13
N ASN A 45 4.07 -12.22 -0.41
CA ASN A 45 3.10 -11.44 0.35
C ASN A 45 3.75 -10.37 1.21
N CYS A 46 4.69 -9.62 0.60
CA CYS A 46 5.40 -8.58 1.33
C CYS A 46 5.85 -7.48 0.37
N TRP A 47 6.47 -6.46 0.93
CA TRP A 47 7.11 -5.43 0.13
C TRP A 47 8.42 -5.04 0.79
N GLN A 48 9.33 -4.47 -0.02
CA GLN A 48 10.69 -4.22 0.44
C GLN A 48 10.81 -3.01 1.35
N GLY A 49 10.03 -2.00 1.10
CA GLY A 49 10.07 -0.81 1.94
C GLY A 49 8.78 -0.05 1.82
N GLY A 50 8.54 0.84 2.75
CA GLY A 50 7.30 1.59 2.69
C GLY A 50 7.24 2.73 3.67
N SER A 51 6.24 3.57 3.45
CA SER A 51 5.90 4.67 4.34
C SER A 51 4.47 4.47 4.81
N TYR A 52 4.20 4.77 6.06
CA TYR A 52 2.90 4.49 6.66
C TYR A 52 2.25 5.76 7.15
N TYR A 53 0.93 5.84 6.98
CA TYR A 53 0.15 7.04 7.28
C TYR A 53 -1.12 6.65 8.02
N GLY A 54 -1.61 7.54 8.86
CA GLY A 54 -2.84 7.29 9.59
C GLY A 54 -4.08 7.43 8.72
N ALA A 55 -5.22 7.05 9.28
CA ALA A 55 -6.48 7.07 8.54
C ALA A 55 -6.89 8.49 8.11
N ASP A 56 -6.42 9.50 8.83
CA ASP A 56 -6.73 10.89 8.52
C ASP A 56 -5.67 11.57 7.67
N GLU A 57 -4.72 10.81 7.13
CA GLU A 57 -3.60 11.34 6.36
C GLU A 57 -3.65 10.96 4.90
N PHE A 58 -4.87 10.75 4.38
CA PHE A 58 -5.01 10.31 3.00
C PHE A 58 -4.38 11.29 2.01
N GLU A 59 -4.62 12.58 2.19
CA GLU A 59 -4.08 13.58 1.26
C GLU A 59 -2.55 13.59 1.28
N THR A 60 -1.98 13.45 2.47
CA THR A 60 -0.53 13.39 2.60
C THR A 60 0.03 12.16 1.90
N ALA A 61 -0.63 11.02 2.08
CA ALA A 61 -0.20 9.78 1.44
C ALA A 61 -0.27 9.89 -0.07
N VAL A 62 -1.36 10.42 -0.60
CA VAL A 62 -1.53 10.58 -2.04
C VAL A 62 -0.46 11.52 -2.60
N LYS A 63 -0.26 12.65 -1.94
CA LYS A 63 0.72 13.62 -2.40
C LYS A 63 2.11 13.01 -2.44
N THR A 64 2.49 12.29 -1.39
CA THR A 64 3.80 11.66 -1.34
C THR A 64 3.92 10.59 -2.43
N PHE A 65 2.85 9.81 -2.63
CA PHE A 65 2.85 8.77 -3.66
C PHE A 65 3.08 9.37 -5.04
N LEU A 66 2.44 10.48 -5.34
CA LEU A 66 2.56 11.12 -6.65
C LEU A 66 3.89 11.81 -6.86
N GLU A 67 4.52 12.32 -5.79
CA GLU A 67 5.78 13.04 -5.88
C GLU A 67 6.99 12.12 -5.98
N LYS A 68 6.92 10.95 -5.37
CA LYS A 68 8.06 10.04 -5.32
C LYS A 68 8.13 9.21 -6.60
N GLU A 69 9.33 9.06 -7.07
CA GLU A 69 9.58 8.24 -8.26
C GLU A 69 9.83 6.79 -7.92
#